data_d19fb0caa4d739bf0938d3f072dcf76d
#
_entry.id   d19fb0caa4d739bf0938d3f072dcf76d
#
_cell.length_a   1.000
_cell.length_b   1.000
_cell.length_c   1.000
_cell.angle_alpha   90.00
_cell.angle_beta   90.00
_cell.angle_gamma   90.00
#
_symmetry.space_group_name_H-M   'P 1'
#
loop_
_entity.id
_entity.type
_entity.pdbx_description
1 polymer ?
#
loop_
_entity_poly.entity_id
_entity_poly.type
_entity_poly.pdbx_seq_one_letter_code
_entity_poly.pdbx_strand_id
1 'polypeptide(L)'
;MMGVMKPVKRSVAVVVRRPGGAADGGAPAGGEFLIVRRPDDPGDPLAGAWGLPAVTLLDGEDERAAVARAGRVKLGVELAPGARIGEKAADRGGYLLRLADYEATVLAGVPAVPQPDDAMTQYTECRYTADPGTLAEAAARGSLCAQVFLEARARAEGPGEAGAAPRWDNSKKRPAAGETA
;
A
#
# COMPACT_ATOMS: atom_id res chain seq x y z
N MET A 1 10.48 -34.37 -18.76
CA MET A 1 11.15 -33.46 -17.80
C MET A 1 10.17 -33.16 -16.69
N MET A 2 10.43 -33.62 -15.50
CA MET A 2 9.68 -33.21 -14.31
C MET A 2 10.11 -31.77 -13.96
N GLY A 3 9.25 -30.82 -14.16
CA GLY A 3 9.50 -29.43 -13.71
C GLY A 3 9.59 -29.42 -12.19
N VAL A 4 10.74 -29.00 -11.64
CA VAL A 4 10.90 -28.81 -10.20
C VAL A 4 9.94 -27.71 -9.79
N MET A 5 8.90 -28.06 -9.03
CA MET A 5 7.98 -27.08 -8.45
C MET A 5 8.76 -26.22 -7.44
N LYS A 6 8.86 -24.93 -7.72
CA LYS A 6 9.49 -23.99 -6.79
C LYS A 6 8.69 -23.89 -5.50
N PRO A 7 9.34 -23.85 -4.33
CA PRO A 7 8.63 -23.58 -3.08
C PRO A 7 7.95 -22.21 -3.13
N VAL A 8 6.76 -22.11 -2.53
CA VAL A 8 6.00 -20.87 -2.44
C VAL A 8 6.21 -20.26 -1.07
N LYS A 9 6.73 -19.03 -1.03
CA LYS A 9 6.73 -18.20 0.18
C LYS A 9 5.53 -17.27 0.15
N ARG A 10 4.77 -17.24 1.23
CA ARG A 10 3.63 -16.33 1.40
C ARG A 10 4.03 -15.23 2.37
N SER A 11 3.67 -14.00 2.05
CA SER A 11 3.94 -12.83 2.88
C SER A 11 2.71 -11.93 2.92
N VAL A 12 2.60 -11.14 3.98
CA VAL A 12 1.65 -10.03 4.07
C VAL A 12 2.39 -8.74 4.32
N ALA A 13 1.88 -7.67 3.74
CA ALA A 13 2.26 -6.30 4.09
C ALA A 13 1.05 -5.56 4.65
N VAL A 14 1.30 -4.53 5.43
CA VAL A 14 0.27 -3.86 6.22
C VAL A 14 0.24 -2.38 5.91
N VAL A 15 -0.92 -1.88 5.52
CA VAL A 15 -1.21 -0.46 5.38
C VAL A 15 -1.86 0.01 6.67
N VAL A 16 -1.03 0.52 7.58
CA VAL A 16 -1.48 1.02 8.89
C VAL A 16 -1.93 2.47 8.71
N ARG A 17 -3.22 2.72 8.87
CA ARG A 17 -3.79 4.07 8.81
C ARG A 17 -3.53 4.82 10.12
N ARG A 18 -3.29 6.15 10.02
CA ARG A 18 -3.14 7.00 11.20
C ARG A 18 -4.45 7.04 11.99
N PRO A 19 -4.42 6.81 13.32
CA PRO A 19 -5.60 6.97 14.17
C PRO A 19 -6.10 8.41 14.13
N GLY A 20 -7.42 8.62 13.98
CA GLY A 20 -8.07 9.95 14.00
C GLY A 20 -8.14 10.67 12.65
N GLY A 21 -7.66 10.09 11.57
CA GLY A 21 -8.06 10.49 10.22
C GLY A 21 -9.52 10.13 10.01
N ALA A 22 -10.37 11.10 9.69
CA ALA A 22 -11.82 10.92 9.60
C ALA A 22 -12.18 9.65 8.81
N ALA A 23 -12.83 8.73 9.48
CA ALA A 23 -13.58 7.65 8.87
C ALA A 23 -14.91 8.22 8.34
N ASP A 24 -14.81 9.23 7.47
CA ASP A 24 -15.95 9.59 6.64
C ASP A 24 -16.07 8.53 5.56
N GLY A 25 -17.15 7.76 5.63
CA GLY A 25 -17.43 6.56 4.85
C GLY A 25 -17.49 6.80 3.34
N GLY A 26 -16.34 7.02 2.75
CA GLY A 26 -16.18 7.19 1.33
C GLY A 26 -14.71 7.12 0.95
N ALA A 27 -14.33 6.03 0.33
CA ALA A 27 -13.10 5.73 -0.39
C ALA A 27 -11.75 5.87 0.36
N PRO A 28 -10.82 4.94 0.18
CA PRO A 28 -9.50 4.90 0.82
C PRO A 28 -8.53 5.97 0.29
N ALA A 29 -9.00 7.04 -0.27
CA ALA A 29 -8.21 7.92 -1.14
C ALA A 29 -7.41 9.02 -0.44
N GLY A 30 -7.44 9.22 0.90
CA GLY A 30 -6.89 10.46 1.43
C GLY A 30 -6.21 10.45 2.80
N GLY A 31 -6.14 9.35 3.51
CA GLY A 31 -5.55 9.31 4.86
C GLY A 31 -4.05 9.02 4.86
N GLU A 32 -3.35 9.52 5.89
CA GLU A 32 -1.96 9.15 6.15
C GLU A 32 -1.83 7.67 6.47
N PHE A 33 -0.76 7.06 5.96
CA PHE A 33 -0.41 5.67 6.22
C PHE A 33 1.05 5.56 6.66
N LEU A 34 1.33 4.51 7.44
CA LEU A 34 2.66 4.27 7.97
C LEU A 34 3.57 3.67 6.90
N ILE A 35 4.73 4.27 6.74
CA ILE A 35 5.84 3.72 5.96
C ILE A 35 7.02 3.43 6.86
N VAL A 36 7.83 2.47 6.44
CA VAL A 36 9.04 2.01 7.14
C VAL A 36 10.23 2.04 6.20
N ARG A 37 11.41 2.35 6.72
CA ARG A 37 12.64 2.35 5.95
C ARG A 37 13.42 1.05 6.18
N ARG A 38 13.83 0.41 5.10
CA ARG A 38 14.66 -0.79 5.17
C ARG A 38 16.09 -0.43 5.58
N PRO A 39 16.80 -1.33 6.28
CA PRO A 39 18.23 -1.17 6.53
C PRO A 39 19.01 -1.02 5.21
N ASP A 40 20.17 -0.35 5.32
CA ASP A 40 21.10 -0.16 4.20
C ASP A 40 22.00 -1.38 4.04
N ASP A 41 21.39 -2.52 3.75
CA ASP A 41 22.08 -3.80 3.54
C ASP A 41 22.42 -3.97 2.05
N PRO A 42 23.72 -4.04 1.68
CA PRO A 42 24.15 -4.17 0.29
C PRO A 42 23.61 -5.41 -0.43
N GLY A 43 23.23 -6.45 0.30
CA GLY A 43 22.62 -7.66 -0.25
C GLY A 43 21.13 -7.57 -0.54
N ASP A 44 20.46 -6.51 -0.07
CA ASP A 44 19.02 -6.32 -0.24
C ASP A 44 18.72 -5.43 -1.47
N PRO A 45 17.99 -5.92 -2.49
CA PRO A 45 17.57 -5.09 -3.63
C PRO A 45 16.78 -3.84 -3.23
N LEU A 46 16.21 -3.82 -2.03
CA LEU A 46 15.42 -2.73 -1.48
C LEU A 46 16.14 -1.95 -0.36
N ALA A 47 17.48 -2.12 -0.22
CA ALA A 47 18.27 -1.42 0.79
C ALA A 47 17.96 0.07 0.82
N GLY A 48 17.73 0.63 2.02
CA GLY A 48 17.43 2.04 2.26
C GLY A 48 16.10 2.55 1.73
N ALA A 49 15.32 1.74 0.99
CA ALA A 49 14.05 2.16 0.42
C ALA A 49 12.94 2.26 1.48
N TRP A 50 12.01 3.19 1.26
CA TRP A 50 10.77 3.26 2.00
C TRP A 50 9.77 2.24 1.46
N GLY A 51 9.07 1.55 2.36
CA GLY A 51 8.11 0.51 2.03
C GLY A 51 7.00 0.38 3.06
N LEU A 52 6.21 -0.67 2.94
CA LEU A 52 5.21 -1.04 3.94
C LEU A 52 5.78 -2.09 4.89
N PRO A 53 5.36 -2.11 6.18
CA PRO A 53 5.72 -3.19 7.10
C PRO A 53 5.23 -4.53 6.55
N ALA A 54 6.09 -5.54 6.54
CA ALA A 54 5.77 -6.84 5.98
C ALA A 54 6.41 -7.99 6.78
N VAL A 55 5.74 -9.14 6.77
CA VAL A 55 6.26 -10.39 7.33
C VAL A 55 5.96 -11.56 6.40
N THR A 56 6.84 -12.57 6.41
CA THR A 56 6.56 -13.86 5.83
C THR A 56 5.67 -14.66 6.78
N LEU A 57 4.68 -15.38 6.24
CA LEU A 57 3.82 -16.26 7.04
C LEU A 57 4.63 -17.42 7.62
N LEU A 58 4.32 -17.78 8.85
CA LEU A 58 4.78 -19.01 9.47
C LEU A 58 3.99 -20.21 8.92
N ASP A 59 4.51 -21.42 9.13
CA ASP A 59 3.83 -22.64 8.71
C ASP A 59 2.46 -22.75 9.39
N GLY A 60 1.40 -22.91 8.60
CA GLY A 60 0.03 -23.00 9.09
C GLY A 60 -0.62 -21.67 9.54
N GLU A 61 0.12 -20.55 9.46
CA GLU A 61 -0.41 -19.24 9.81
C GLU A 61 -1.34 -18.69 8.72
N ASP A 62 -2.48 -18.15 9.12
CA ASP A 62 -3.34 -17.40 8.20
C ASP A 62 -2.87 -15.93 8.03
N GLU A 63 -3.31 -15.28 6.94
CA GLU A 63 -2.86 -13.94 6.60
C GLU A 63 -3.23 -12.90 7.66
N ARG A 64 -4.42 -13.00 8.28
CA ARG A 64 -4.85 -12.04 9.30
C ARG A 64 -4.05 -12.17 10.60
N ALA A 65 -3.71 -13.40 11.00
CA ALA A 65 -2.81 -13.64 12.12
C ALA A 65 -1.41 -13.08 11.85
N ALA A 66 -0.91 -13.25 10.61
CA ALA A 66 0.37 -12.67 10.20
C ALA A 66 0.34 -11.12 10.22
N VAL A 67 -0.77 -10.49 9.84
CA VAL A 67 -0.94 -9.01 9.95
C VAL A 67 -0.84 -8.57 11.42
N ALA A 68 -1.55 -9.23 12.34
CA ALA A 68 -1.48 -8.91 13.76
C ALA A 68 -0.06 -9.11 14.31
N ARG A 69 0.61 -10.19 13.90
CA ARG A 69 2.02 -10.45 14.27
C ARG A 69 2.97 -9.39 13.69
N ALA A 70 2.76 -8.93 12.46
CA ALA A 70 3.56 -7.85 11.87
C ALA A 70 3.52 -6.57 12.72
N GLY A 71 2.36 -6.22 13.28
CA GLY A 71 2.24 -5.12 14.23
C GLY A 71 3.18 -5.28 15.43
N ARG A 72 3.12 -6.43 16.08
CA ARG A 72 3.93 -6.70 17.28
C ARG A 72 5.42 -6.74 16.99
N VAL A 73 5.83 -7.55 15.99
CA VAL A 73 7.26 -7.82 15.75
C VAL A 73 7.98 -6.73 14.95
N LYS A 74 7.26 -5.92 14.18
CA LYS A 74 7.86 -4.87 13.36
C LYS A 74 7.68 -3.47 13.91
N LEU A 75 6.59 -3.22 14.62
CA LEU A 75 6.17 -1.88 15.02
C LEU A 75 5.94 -1.74 16.55
N GLY A 76 5.88 -2.84 17.30
CA GLY A 76 5.60 -2.84 18.74
C GLY A 76 4.17 -2.41 19.08
N VAL A 77 3.21 -2.66 18.20
CA VAL A 77 1.80 -2.28 18.37
C VAL A 77 0.86 -3.47 18.19
N GLU A 78 -0.33 -3.38 18.76
CA GLU A 78 -1.43 -4.29 18.45
C GLU A 78 -2.20 -3.76 17.24
N LEU A 79 -2.35 -4.60 16.22
CA LEU A 79 -3.09 -4.29 14.99
C LEU A 79 -4.37 -5.12 14.88
N ALA A 80 -5.46 -4.47 14.50
CA ALA A 80 -6.66 -5.12 13.99
C ALA A 80 -6.57 -5.24 12.47
N PRO A 81 -6.53 -6.47 11.90
CA PRO A 81 -6.55 -6.67 10.46
C PRO A 81 -7.87 -6.19 9.84
N GLY A 82 -7.76 -5.35 8.82
CA GLY A 82 -8.87 -4.81 8.04
C GLY A 82 -9.11 -5.57 6.72
N ALA A 83 -9.44 -4.84 5.68
CA ALA A 83 -9.70 -5.37 4.34
C ALA A 83 -8.40 -5.79 3.65
N ARG A 84 -8.49 -6.83 2.83
CA ARG A 84 -7.43 -7.22 1.89
C ARG A 84 -7.47 -6.26 0.70
N ILE A 85 -6.35 -5.61 0.41
CA ILE A 85 -6.23 -4.60 -0.65
C ILE A 85 -5.98 -5.26 -2.01
N GLY A 86 -5.09 -6.24 -2.04
CA GLY A 86 -4.71 -6.94 -3.25
C GLY A 86 -3.60 -7.96 -2.99
N GLU A 87 -3.16 -8.61 -4.08
CA GLU A 87 -2.09 -9.61 -4.05
C GLU A 87 -1.26 -9.53 -5.32
N LYS A 88 0.03 -9.80 -5.20
CA LYS A 88 0.93 -10.08 -6.32
C LYS A 88 1.81 -11.27 -6.04
N ALA A 89 2.29 -11.87 -7.13
CA ALA A 89 3.30 -12.92 -7.07
C ALA A 89 4.47 -12.58 -8.01
N ALA A 90 5.67 -12.97 -7.59
CA ALA A 90 6.87 -12.83 -8.41
C ALA A 90 7.82 -14.03 -8.19
N ASP A 91 8.45 -14.45 -9.26
CA ASP A 91 9.55 -15.43 -9.21
C ASP A 91 10.81 -14.74 -8.66
N ARG A 92 11.36 -15.29 -7.58
CA ARG A 92 12.58 -14.80 -6.93
C ARG A 92 13.78 -15.74 -7.17
N GLY A 93 13.76 -16.47 -8.30
CA GLY A 93 14.79 -17.44 -8.63
C GLY A 93 14.59 -18.78 -7.92
N GLY A 94 14.90 -18.86 -6.63
CA GLY A 94 14.75 -20.09 -5.84
C GLY A 94 13.35 -20.38 -5.31
N TYR A 95 12.43 -19.42 -5.36
CA TYR A 95 11.05 -19.56 -4.85
C TYR A 95 10.08 -18.60 -5.54
N LEU A 96 8.79 -18.90 -5.46
CA LEU A 96 7.72 -17.99 -5.84
C LEU A 96 7.29 -17.23 -4.60
N LEU A 97 7.41 -15.90 -4.62
CA LEU A 97 6.86 -15.03 -3.58
C LEU A 97 5.42 -14.66 -3.92
N ARG A 98 4.49 -14.94 -3.02
CA ARG A 98 3.11 -14.41 -3.05
C ARG A 98 2.94 -13.45 -1.90
N LEU A 99 2.55 -12.23 -2.18
CA LEU A 99 2.39 -11.18 -1.19
C LEU A 99 1.02 -10.53 -1.30
N ALA A 100 0.32 -10.46 -0.18
CA ALA A 100 -0.97 -9.78 -0.05
C ALA A 100 -0.83 -8.54 0.85
N ASP A 101 -1.44 -7.43 0.45
CA ASP A 101 -1.55 -6.23 1.27
C ASP A 101 -2.88 -6.20 2.01
N TYR A 102 -2.82 -5.80 3.28
CA TYR A 102 -3.97 -5.64 4.17
C TYR A 102 -4.01 -4.25 4.78
N GLU A 103 -5.17 -3.65 4.87
CA GLU A 103 -5.36 -2.53 5.78
C GLU A 103 -5.32 -3.02 7.24
N ALA A 104 -4.88 -2.15 8.13
CA ALA A 104 -4.93 -2.41 9.57
C ALA A 104 -5.08 -1.11 10.36
N THR A 105 -5.66 -1.26 11.56
CA THR A 105 -5.85 -0.19 12.52
C THR A 105 -5.06 -0.49 13.78
N VAL A 106 -4.40 0.52 14.35
CA VAL A 106 -3.74 0.40 15.65
C VAL A 106 -4.78 0.35 16.76
N LEU A 107 -4.79 -0.75 17.51
CA LEU A 107 -5.62 -0.93 18.70
C LEU A 107 -4.94 -0.40 19.96
N ALA A 108 -3.63 -0.60 20.06
CA ALA A 108 -2.83 -0.18 21.23
C ALA A 108 -1.37 0.02 20.82
N GLY A 109 -0.69 0.93 21.52
CA GLY A 109 0.72 1.24 21.30
C GLY A 109 0.94 2.40 20.34
N VAL A 110 2.19 2.79 20.20
CA VAL A 110 2.67 3.77 19.23
C VAL A 110 3.72 3.09 18.35
N PRO A 111 3.58 3.12 17.03
CA PRO A 111 4.54 2.48 16.14
C PRO A 111 5.95 2.99 16.36
N ALA A 112 6.90 2.09 16.56
CA ALA A 112 8.31 2.38 16.76
C ALA A 112 9.17 1.29 16.12
N VAL A 113 10.36 1.66 15.66
CA VAL A 113 11.37 0.75 15.08
C VAL A 113 12.78 1.20 15.48
N PRO A 114 13.75 0.28 15.56
CA PRO A 114 13.61 -1.17 15.51
C PRO A 114 12.95 -1.73 16.77
N GLN A 115 12.39 -2.94 16.68
CA GLN A 115 11.90 -3.66 17.87
C GLN A 115 13.04 -4.43 18.52
N PRO A 116 13.18 -4.38 19.86
CA PRO A 116 14.18 -5.18 20.58
C PRO A 116 13.84 -6.68 20.48
N ASP A 117 14.88 -7.50 20.59
CA ASP A 117 14.81 -8.97 20.73
C ASP A 117 14.12 -9.73 19.57
N ASP A 118 13.95 -9.11 18.40
CA ASP A 118 13.47 -9.80 17.23
C ASP A 118 14.66 -10.22 16.33
N ALA A 119 14.78 -11.52 16.07
CA ALA A 119 15.80 -12.09 15.17
C ALA A 119 15.54 -11.79 13.68
N MET A 120 14.37 -11.24 13.34
CA MET A 120 14.02 -10.87 11.96
C MET A 120 14.60 -9.51 11.60
N THR A 121 14.83 -9.28 10.30
CA THR A 121 15.24 -7.96 9.78
C THR A 121 14.30 -6.86 10.26
N GLN A 122 14.85 -5.90 10.98
CA GLN A 122 14.12 -4.76 11.50
C GLN A 122 14.28 -3.55 10.59
N TYR A 123 13.27 -2.69 10.60
CA TYR A 123 13.35 -1.40 9.94
C TYR A 123 14.14 -0.40 10.78
N THR A 124 14.69 0.63 10.12
CA THR A 124 15.52 1.66 10.78
C THR A 124 14.72 2.92 11.11
N GLU A 125 13.68 3.19 10.35
CA GLU A 125 12.81 4.36 10.54
C GLU A 125 11.35 4.00 10.26
N CYS A 126 10.42 4.72 10.88
CA CYS A 126 9.01 4.70 10.52
C CYS A 126 8.40 6.09 10.63
N ARG A 127 7.43 6.38 9.77
CA ARG A 127 6.65 7.63 9.80
C ARG A 127 5.34 7.49 9.05
N TYR A 128 4.41 8.37 9.35
CA TYR A 128 3.19 8.53 8.57
C TYR A 128 3.42 9.48 7.38
N THR A 129 2.78 9.19 6.26
CA THR A 129 2.77 10.05 5.06
C THR A 129 1.42 9.98 4.38
N ALA A 130 0.99 11.07 3.78
CA ALA A 130 -0.16 11.11 2.88
C ALA A 130 0.26 10.89 1.41
N ASP A 131 1.57 10.96 1.12
CA ASP A 131 2.10 10.87 -0.24
C ASP A 131 2.42 9.41 -0.63
N PRO A 132 1.60 8.78 -1.51
CA PRO A 132 1.87 7.44 -2.02
C PRO A 132 3.13 7.40 -2.91
N GLY A 133 3.55 8.51 -3.49
CA GLY A 133 4.77 8.62 -4.29
C GLY A 133 6.04 8.21 -3.54
N THR A 134 6.02 8.28 -2.20
CA THR A 134 7.12 7.80 -1.36
C THR A 134 7.43 6.30 -1.58
N LEU A 135 6.47 5.52 -2.05
CA LEU A 135 6.65 4.09 -2.36
C LEU A 135 7.08 3.81 -3.80
N ALA A 136 7.14 4.83 -4.66
CA ALA A 136 7.41 4.65 -6.09
C ALA A 136 8.78 4.03 -6.37
N GLU A 137 9.81 4.44 -5.62
CA GLU A 137 11.16 3.88 -5.75
C GLU A 137 11.18 2.38 -5.42
N ALA A 138 10.58 1.99 -4.29
CA ALA A 138 10.51 0.59 -3.89
C ALA A 138 9.74 -0.25 -4.92
N ALA A 139 8.63 0.27 -5.45
CA ALA A 139 7.86 -0.40 -6.48
C ALA A 139 8.68 -0.62 -7.76
N ALA A 140 9.41 0.39 -8.22
CA ALA A 140 10.31 0.31 -9.38
C ALA A 140 11.46 -0.70 -9.16
N ARG A 141 11.93 -0.84 -7.92
CA ARG A 141 12.96 -1.81 -7.52
C ARG A 141 12.41 -3.22 -7.25
N GLY A 142 11.12 -3.46 -7.51
CA GLY A 142 10.48 -4.77 -7.45
C GLY A 142 9.79 -5.12 -6.12
N SER A 143 9.50 -4.14 -5.26
CA SER A 143 8.69 -4.34 -4.06
C SER A 143 7.25 -4.66 -4.42
N LEU A 144 6.78 -5.88 -4.14
CA LEU A 144 5.42 -6.29 -4.46
C LEU A 144 4.38 -5.52 -3.64
N CYS A 145 4.62 -5.28 -2.35
CA CYS A 145 3.69 -4.51 -1.51
C CYS A 145 3.53 -3.07 -2.01
N ALA A 146 4.62 -2.40 -2.37
CA ALA A 146 4.54 -1.07 -2.94
C ALA A 146 3.75 -1.06 -4.27
N GLN A 147 3.96 -2.05 -5.12
CA GLN A 147 3.20 -2.20 -6.38
C GLN A 147 1.72 -2.44 -6.13
N VAL A 148 1.34 -3.37 -5.25
CA VAL A 148 -0.07 -3.67 -4.90
C VAL A 148 -0.75 -2.41 -4.37
N PHE A 149 -0.11 -1.71 -3.43
CA PHE A 149 -0.66 -0.49 -2.83
C PHE A 149 -0.89 0.61 -3.87
N LEU A 150 0.12 0.91 -4.70
CA LEU A 150 0.02 1.96 -5.73
C LEU A 150 -1.03 1.63 -6.79
N GLU A 151 -1.12 0.38 -7.23
CA GLU A 151 -2.15 -0.07 -8.17
C GLU A 151 -3.56 0.00 -7.57
N ALA A 152 -3.72 -0.34 -6.30
CA ALA A 152 -5.01 -0.21 -5.61
C ALA A 152 -5.45 1.25 -5.49
N ARG A 153 -4.50 2.14 -5.17
CA ARG A 153 -4.75 3.60 -5.15
C ARG A 153 -5.17 4.12 -6.51
N ALA A 154 -4.43 3.80 -7.55
CA ALA A 154 -4.75 4.23 -8.92
C ALA A 154 -6.14 3.77 -9.38
N ARG A 155 -6.57 2.56 -8.97
CA ARG A 155 -7.92 2.07 -9.25
C ARG A 155 -9.01 2.81 -8.48
N ALA A 156 -8.73 3.20 -7.23
CA ALA A 156 -9.68 3.93 -6.40
C ALA A 156 -9.88 5.39 -6.86
N GLU A 157 -8.83 6.00 -7.40
CA GLU A 157 -8.87 7.38 -7.93
C GLU A 157 -9.58 7.45 -9.29
N GLY A 158 -9.86 6.32 -9.94
CA GLY A 158 -10.50 6.21 -11.26
C GLY A 158 -9.59 6.72 -12.39
N PRO A 159 -9.97 6.54 -13.66
CA PRO A 159 -9.38 7.33 -14.73
C PRO A 159 -9.80 8.76 -14.48
N GLY A 160 -8.85 9.62 -14.08
CA GLY A 160 -9.11 11.03 -13.85
C GLY A 160 -9.96 11.57 -14.98
N GLU A 161 -10.98 12.37 -14.67
CA GLU A 161 -11.73 13.14 -15.66
C GLU A 161 -10.73 13.98 -16.47
N ALA A 162 -10.14 13.34 -17.46
CA ALA A 162 -9.40 14.02 -18.49
C ALA A 162 -10.41 14.83 -19.30
N GLY A 163 -10.55 16.11 -18.92
CA GLY A 163 -11.19 17.09 -19.75
C GLY A 163 -12.70 16.92 -19.86
N ALA A 164 -13.45 17.48 -18.93
CA ALA A 164 -14.75 18.03 -19.30
C ALA A 164 -14.50 19.06 -20.40
N ALA A 165 -14.76 18.67 -21.65
CA ALA A 165 -14.76 19.61 -22.75
C ALA A 165 -15.70 20.78 -22.37
N PRO A 166 -15.32 22.05 -22.65
CA PRO A 166 -16.15 23.17 -22.31
C PRO A 166 -17.50 22.99 -23.02
N ARG A 167 -18.57 22.92 -22.24
CA ARG A 167 -19.93 22.98 -22.77
C ARG A 167 -20.06 24.32 -23.50
N TRP A 168 -20.09 24.25 -24.80
CA TRP A 168 -20.44 25.38 -25.62
C TRP A 168 -21.90 25.73 -25.31
N ASP A 169 -22.07 26.85 -24.58
CA ASP A 169 -23.38 27.46 -24.35
C ASP A 169 -23.88 28.05 -25.68
N ASN A 170 -24.79 27.33 -26.33
CA ASN A 170 -25.38 27.70 -27.61
C ASN A 170 -26.63 28.61 -27.44
N SER A 171 -26.77 29.30 -26.28
CA SER A 171 -27.94 30.12 -25.97
C SER A 171 -27.84 31.60 -26.41
N LYS A 172 -26.77 31.98 -27.13
CA LYS A 172 -26.63 33.35 -27.62
C LYS A 172 -26.61 33.41 -29.17
N LYS A 173 -27.78 33.22 -29.82
CA LYS A 173 -28.11 33.84 -31.11
C LYS A 173 -29.59 33.69 -31.39
N ARG A 174 -30.40 34.63 -30.93
CA ARG A 174 -31.63 35.02 -31.62
C ARG A 174 -31.40 36.42 -32.17
N PRO A 175 -31.40 36.65 -33.49
CA PRO A 175 -31.46 38.00 -34.03
C PRO A 175 -32.88 38.56 -33.80
N ALA A 176 -32.96 39.78 -33.37
CA ALA A 176 -34.20 40.51 -33.28
C ALA A 176 -34.77 40.75 -34.67
N ALA A 177 -36.02 40.36 -34.91
CA ALA A 177 -36.78 40.71 -36.09
C ALA A 177 -37.06 42.23 -36.05
N GLY A 178 -36.61 42.93 -37.10
CA GLY A 178 -36.93 44.31 -37.30
C GLY A 178 -38.38 44.45 -37.70
N GLU A 179 -39.00 45.40 -37.05
CA GLU A 179 -40.33 45.90 -37.42
C GLU A 179 -40.11 47.10 -38.33
N THR A 180 -40.68 47.02 -39.55
CA THR A 180 -40.83 48.15 -40.45
C THR A 180 -42.28 48.56 -40.51
N ALA A 181 -42.55 49.80 -40.15
CA ALA A 181 -43.75 50.53 -40.52
C ALA A 181 -43.45 51.46 -41.68
#